data_94af4cd24312d2b28a9be05d47127f68
#
_entry.id   94af4cd24312d2b28a9be05d47127f68
#
_cell.length_a   1.000
_cell.length_b   1.000
_cell.length_c   1.000
_cell.angle_alpha   90.00
_cell.angle_beta   90.00
_cell.angle_gamma   90.00
#
_symmetry.space_group_name_H-M   'P 1'
#
loop_
_entity.id
_entity.type
_entity.pdbx_description
1 polymer ?
#
loop_
_entity_poly.entity_id
_entity_poly.type
_entity_poly.pdbx_seq_one_letter_code
_entity_poly.pdbx_strand_id
1 'polypeptide(L)'
;KAFDRFTEQVHFSFRTLPSQVTLKDISPFVPILSHFKEPVTLDMEVKGTVDQLTCSHLEITADDRQFRLRGDVSLQDLSRPQDAYVYGTLSELSANTRGVGFLVRNLSPNYNGVPPLLERLGNVSFQGEISGYFTDLVTYGQLQTSLGNVKTDLKLSSDKTKGLFAYSGAVKTEDFQLGKLLDNEELGEITFNLDVHGRHIADHLPAVELKGLIASIDYSRYRYENITLDGEYKQGGFNGKIALDDPNGSIYLNGDVNVASKVPTFNFLAVVNKVRPHDLNLTTKYPDRSE
;
A
#
# COMPACT_ATOMS: atom_id res chain seq x y z
N LYS A 1 -2.93 15.54 44.83
CA LYS A 1 -4.27 15.03 44.34
C LYS A 1 -4.56 15.41 42.88
N ALA A 2 -4.16 16.58 42.36
CA ALA A 2 -4.38 16.95 40.96
C ALA A 2 -3.41 16.21 39.98
N PHE A 3 -2.26 15.76 40.46
CA PHE A 3 -1.28 15.03 39.66
C PHE A 3 -1.53 13.53 39.60
N ASP A 4 -2.44 12.99 40.43
CA ASP A 4 -2.76 11.55 40.44
C ASP A 4 -3.54 11.12 39.19
N ARG A 5 -4.14 12.07 38.46
CA ARG A 5 -4.86 11.87 37.20
C ARG A 5 -4.42 12.89 36.14
N PHE A 6 -3.14 13.11 36.04
CA PHE A 6 -2.58 14.10 35.13
C PHE A 6 -3.02 13.88 33.69
N THR A 7 -2.98 12.65 33.21
CA THR A 7 -3.30 12.28 31.83
C THR A 7 -4.78 12.49 31.46
N GLU A 8 -5.67 12.39 32.48
CA GLU A 8 -7.12 12.53 32.28
C GLU A 8 -7.64 13.95 32.55
N GLN A 9 -7.01 14.69 33.48
CA GLN A 9 -7.57 15.92 34.05
C GLN A 9 -6.83 17.20 33.62
N VAL A 10 -5.58 17.09 33.18
CA VAL A 10 -4.82 18.28 32.77
C VAL A 10 -5.06 18.58 31.29
N HIS A 11 -5.76 19.67 31.04
CA HIS A 11 -6.03 20.15 29.69
C HIS A 11 -4.88 20.99 29.15
N PHE A 12 -4.46 20.67 27.94
CA PHE A 12 -3.50 21.44 27.16
C PHE A 12 -4.24 22.24 26.10
N SER A 13 -3.74 23.43 25.84
CA SER A 13 -4.12 24.22 24.67
C SER A 13 -2.90 25.04 24.28
N PHE A 14 -2.24 24.64 23.21
CA PHE A 14 -1.07 25.36 22.71
C PHE A 14 -0.95 25.21 21.19
N ARG A 15 -0.28 26.15 20.58
CA ARG A 15 0.15 26.11 19.20
C ARG A 15 1.67 26.19 19.15
N THR A 16 2.29 25.34 18.36
CA THR A 16 3.70 25.47 18.03
C THR A 16 3.85 26.46 16.87
N LEU A 17 4.94 27.22 16.86
CA LEU A 17 5.44 27.81 15.62
C LEU A 17 6.27 26.74 14.90
N PRO A 18 6.50 26.85 13.57
CA PRO A 18 7.37 25.92 12.87
C PRO A 18 8.70 25.75 13.60
N SER A 19 8.90 24.58 14.18
CA SER A 19 10.04 24.28 15.08
C SER A 19 10.68 22.96 14.67
N GLN A 20 12.00 22.89 14.75
CA GLN A 20 12.71 21.64 14.54
C GLN A 20 12.59 20.74 15.77
N VAL A 21 12.10 19.52 15.56
CA VAL A 21 11.92 18.51 16.60
C VAL A 21 12.39 17.15 16.10
N THR A 22 12.66 16.24 17.03
CA THR A 22 12.90 14.83 16.71
C THR A 22 11.66 14.02 17.07
N LEU A 23 11.01 13.42 16.09
CA LEU A 23 9.77 12.66 16.34
C LEU A 23 9.97 11.48 17.29
N LYS A 24 11.20 10.96 17.40
CA LYS A 24 11.58 9.95 18.39
C LYS A 24 11.24 10.39 19.82
N ASP A 25 11.31 11.69 20.14
CA ASP A 25 11.08 12.19 21.49
C ASP A 25 9.62 12.04 21.94
N ILE A 26 8.69 11.91 20.98
CA ILE A 26 7.28 11.62 21.23
C ILE A 26 6.97 10.10 21.20
N SER A 27 7.95 9.25 20.93
CA SER A 27 7.76 7.80 20.85
C SER A 27 7.25 7.11 22.12
N PRO A 28 7.40 7.62 23.35
CA PRO A 28 6.73 7.06 24.51
C PRO A 28 5.21 7.04 24.40
N PHE A 29 4.63 7.99 23.64
CA PHE A 29 3.19 8.09 23.39
C PHE A 29 2.79 7.47 22.05
N VAL A 30 3.66 7.55 21.05
CA VAL A 30 3.44 7.07 19.69
C VAL A 30 4.59 6.14 19.28
N PRO A 31 4.54 4.85 19.64
CA PRO A 31 5.68 3.93 19.52
C PRO A 31 6.24 3.75 18.11
N ILE A 32 5.44 3.95 17.07
CA ILE A 32 5.87 3.88 15.67
C ILE A 32 6.94 4.92 15.32
N LEU A 33 7.03 6.01 16.09
CA LEU A 33 7.99 7.09 15.88
C LEU A 33 9.38 6.82 16.48
N SER A 34 9.61 5.68 17.13
CA SER A 34 10.84 5.37 17.87
C SER A 34 12.12 5.41 17.05
N HIS A 35 12.04 5.23 15.76
CA HIS A 35 13.18 5.23 14.85
C HIS A 35 13.37 6.56 14.09
N PHE A 36 12.44 7.51 14.21
CA PHE A 36 12.50 8.82 13.55
C PHE A 36 13.47 9.75 14.30
N LYS A 37 14.76 9.55 14.08
CA LYS A 37 15.87 10.29 14.75
C LYS A 37 16.27 11.55 13.99
N GLU A 38 15.93 11.66 12.73
CA GLU A 38 16.23 12.81 11.89
C GLU A 38 15.31 13.98 12.29
N PRO A 39 15.82 15.24 12.33
CA PRO A 39 14.99 16.38 12.67
C PRO A 39 13.94 16.63 11.59
N VAL A 40 12.75 17.01 12.03
CA VAL A 40 11.65 17.46 11.17
C VAL A 40 11.17 18.83 11.64
N THR A 41 10.60 19.61 10.74
CA THR A 41 9.87 20.82 11.10
C THR A 41 8.44 20.45 11.44
N LEU A 42 7.99 20.84 12.63
CA LEU A 42 6.64 20.59 13.15
C LEU A 42 5.92 21.91 13.38
N ASP A 43 4.71 22.03 12.84
CA ASP A 43 3.72 23.07 13.16
C ASP A 43 2.41 22.38 13.50
N MET A 44 1.81 22.67 14.65
CA MET A 44 0.55 22.07 15.06
C MET A 44 -0.18 22.88 16.12
N GLU A 45 -1.48 22.72 16.19
CA GLU A 45 -2.31 23.18 17.29
C GLU A 45 -2.83 21.97 18.08
N VAL A 46 -2.61 21.97 19.39
CA VAL A 46 -2.96 20.84 20.28
C VAL A 46 -3.95 21.31 21.32
N LYS A 47 -5.02 20.52 21.49
CA LYS A 47 -6.05 20.73 22.52
C LYS A 47 -6.46 19.40 23.15
N GLY A 48 -6.79 19.44 24.43
CA GLY A 48 -7.31 18.29 25.16
C GLY A 48 -6.43 17.82 26.30
N THR A 49 -6.61 16.60 26.71
CA THR A 49 -5.78 15.90 27.72
C THR A 49 -4.87 14.89 27.00
N VAL A 50 -3.95 14.25 27.74
CA VAL A 50 -3.13 13.17 27.15
C VAL A 50 -3.99 12.02 26.63
N ASP A 51 -5.07 11.72 27.33
CA ASP A 51 -5.98 10.60 26.97
C ASP A 51 -7.11 10.99 26.00
N GLN A 52 -7.25 12.29 25.68
CA GLN A 52 -8.17 12.81 24.66
C GLN A 52 -7.52 14.02 23.99
N LEU A 53 -6.60 13.77 23.07
CA LEU A 53 -5.81 14.79 22.42
C LEU A 53 -6.28 15.02 20.98
N THR A 54 -6.48 16.26 20.60
CA THR A 54 -6.72 16.67 19.23
C THR A 54 -5.57 17.54 18.75
N CYS A 55 -4.94 17.12 17.66
CA CYS A 55 -3.98 17.91 16.90
C CYS A 55 -4.68 18.41 15.64
N SER A 56 -5.01 19.67 15.61
CA SER A 56 -5.45 20.36 14.42
C SER A 56 -4.29 21.10 13.76
N HIS A 57 -4.42 21.35 12.46
CA HIS A 57 -3.38 22.03 11.69
C HIS A 57 -1.99 21.36 11.85
N LEU A 58 -1.98 20.03 11.88
CA LEU A 58 -0.72 19.27 11.93
C LEU A 58 0.02 19.40 10.59
N GLU A 59 1.23 19.95 10.62
CA GLU A 59 2.16 19.94 9.50
C GLU A 59 3.51 19.40 9.96
N ILE A 60 3.98 18.35 9.31
CA ILE A 60 5.30 17.76 9.50
C ILE A 60 6.03 17.82 8.17
N THR A 61 7.22 18.41 8.16
CA THR A 61 8.06 18.49 6.97
C THR A 61 9.45 17.99 7.31
N ALA A 62 9.93 16.99 6.57
CA ALA A 62 11.31 16.54 6.65
C ALA A 62 12.12 17.15 5.51
N ASP A 63 13.37 17.47 5.81
CA ASP A 63 14.49 17.92 4.99
C ASP A 63 14.11 18.38 3.57
N ASP A 64 14.22 19.69 3.29
CA ASP A 64 13.92 20.32 1.99
C ASP A 64 12.57 19.93 1.35
N ARG A 65 11.56 19.62 2.15
CA ARG A 65 10.22 19.18 1.71
C ARG A 65 10.23 17.85 0.94
N GLN A 66 11.20 17.00 1.18
CA GLN A 66 11.23 15.65 0.60
C GLN A 66 10.09 14.78 1.11
N PHE A 67 9.63 15.07 2.33
CA PHE A 67 8.45 14.49 2.95
C PHE A 67 7.61 15.61 3.57
N ARG A 68 6.31 15.55 3.38
CA ARG A 68 5.33 16.41 4.02
C ARG A 68 4.11 15.61 4.44
N LEU A 69 3.64 15.88 5.65
CA LEU A 69 2.37 15.39 6.15
C LEU A 69 1.55 16.59 6.63
N ARG A 70 0.29 16.66 6.22
CA ARG A 70 -0.70 17.64 6.67
C ARG A 70 -2.01 16.96 6.99
N GLY A 71 -2.67 17.42 8.05
CA GLY A 71 -3.98 16.91 8.41
C GLY A 71 -4.39 17.28 9.82
N ASP A 72 -5.47 16.66 10.24
CA ASP A 72 -6.01 16.73 11.59
C ASP A 72 -5.99 15.34 12.19
N VAL A 73 -5.55 15.21 13.44
CA VAL A 73 -5.41 13.92 14.12
C VAL A 73 -5.98 14.01 15.52
N SER A 74 -6.83 13.06 15.88
CA SER A 74 -7.33 12.84 17.22
C SER A 74 -6.76 11.55 17.77
N LEU A 75 -6.29 11.62 19.01
CA LEU A 75 -5.63 10.52 19.70
C LEU A 75 -6.36 10.26 21.03
N GLN A 76 -6.62 9.00 21.34
CA GLN A 76 -7.26 8.59 22.58
C GLN A 76 -6.38 7.58 23.31
N ASP A 77 -6.43 7.60 24.62
CA ASP A 77 -5.74 6.65 25.52
C ASP A 77 -4.21 6.58 25.34
N LEU A 78 -3.53 7.72 25.02
CA LEU A 78 -2.08 7.76 24.82
C LEU A 78 -1.26 7.35 26.05
N SER A 79 -1.82 7.42 27.25
CA SER A 79 -1.18 6.92 28.47
C SER A 79 -1.00 5.41 28.46
N ARG A 80 -1.74 4.71 27.60
CA ARG A 80 -1.69 3.26 27.37
C ARG A 80 -1.47 2.98 25.89
N PRO A 81 -0.25 3.08 25.38
CA PRO A 81 0.04 3.03 23.94
C PRO A 81 -0.46 1.77 23.22
N GLN A 82 -0.63 0.65 23.93
CA GLN A 82 -1.21 -0.59 23.39
C GLN A 82 -2.73 -0.47 23.13
N ASP A 83 -3.40 0.42 23.84
CA ASP A 83 -4.85 0.69 23.74
C ASP A 83 -5.12 2.00 22.99
N ALA A 84 -4.06 2.73 22.62
CA ALA A 84 -4.17 4.03 22.01
C ALA A 84 -4.83 3.95 20.63
N TYR A 85 -5.85 4.77 20.45
CA TYR A 85 -6.63 4.85 19.22
C TYR A 85 -6.32 6.16 18.49
N VAL A 86 -6.15 6.08 17.18
CA VAL A 86 -5.95 7.22 16.29
C VAL A 86 -7.12 7.35 15.32
N TYR A 87 -7.55 8.58 15.11
CA TYR A 87 -8.38 8.98 13.98
C TYR A 87 -7.73 10.20 13.33
N GLY A 88 -7.53 10.17 12.03
CA GLY A 88 -6.88 11.26 11.31
C GLY A 88 -7.43 11.43 9.91
N THR A 89 -7.62 12.69 9.51
CA THR A 89 -7.88 13.09 8.13
C THR A 89 -6.62 13.71 7.58
N LEU A 90 -6.00 13.04 6.61
CA LEU A 90 -4.79 13.51 5.94
C LEU A 90 -5.18 14.26 4.68
N SER A 91 -4.97 15.56 4.68
CA SER A 91 -5.14 16.39 3.49
C SER A 91 -3.97 16.24 2.52
N GLU A 92 -2.79 15.88 3.03
CA GLU A 92 -1.59 15.61 2.25
C GLU A 92 -0.62 14.74 3.06
N LEU A 93 -0.20 13.62 2.48
CA LEU A 93 1.02 12.92 2.86
C LEU A 93 1.81 12.73 1.59
N SER A 94 2.83 13.55 1.37
CA SER A 94 3.60 13.53 0.13
C SER A 94 5.07 13.24 0.37
N ALA A 95 5.67 12.47 -0.54
CA ALA A 95 7.08 12.15 -0.52
C ALA A 95 7.62 12.01 -1.95
N ASN A 96 8.79 12.57 -2.20
CA ASN A 96 9.60 12.21 -3.36
C ASN A 96 10.43 10.95 -3.06
N THR A 97 11.24 10.47 -3.98
CA THR A 97 12.06 9.25 -3.80
C THR A 97 12.92 9.28 -2.52
N ARG A 98 13.49 10.45 -2.17
CA ARG A 98 14.27 10.58 -0.92
C ARG A 98 13.37 10.54 0.31
N GLY A 99 12.20 11.17 0.24
CA GLY A 99 11.17 11.13 1.31
C GLY A 99 10.62 9.72 1.52
N VAL A 100 10.43 8.94 0.45
CA VAL A 100 10.11 7.51 0.54
C VAL A 100 11.23 6.77 1.27
N GLY A 101 12.49 7.05 0.92
CA GLY A 101 13.66 6.51 1.65
C GLY A 101 13.68 6.89 3.14
N PHE A 102 13.33 8.14 3.48
CA PHE A 102 13.19 8.59 4.86
C PHE A 102 12.12 7.76 5.60
N LEU A 103 10.94 7.55 4.99
CA LEU A 103 9.88 6.74 5.59
C LEU A 103 10.31 5.28 5.78
N VAL A 104 10.88 4.65 4.76
CA VAL A 104 11.31 3.24 4.83
C VAL A 104 12.36 3.03 5.92
N ARG A 105 13.39 3.87 6.02
CA ARG A 105 14.41 3.75 7.07
C ARG A 105 13.83 3.84 8.47
N ASN A 106 12.82 4.67 8.65
CA ASN A 106 12.24 4.92 9.97
C ASN A 106 11.11 3.96 10.35
N LEU A 107 10.32 3.49 9.38
CA LEU A 107 9.23 2.54 9.61
C LEU A 107 9.69 1.07 9.56
N SER A 108 10.76 0.78 8.81
CA SER A 108 11.29 -0.57 8.62
C SER A 108 12.81 -0.59 8.81
N PRO A 109 13.32 -0.32 10.02
CA PRO A 109 14.76 -0.11 10.27
C PRO A 109 15.64 -1.34 9.99
N ASN A 110 15.05 -2.53 9.93
CA ASN A 110 15.74 -3.77 9.61
C ASN A 110 15.86 -4.01 8.10
N TYR A 111 15.24 -3.16 7.27
CA TYR A 111 15.31 -3.28 5.83
C TYR A 111 16.48 -2.46 5.26
N ASN A 112 17.37 -3.10 4.51
CA ASN A 112 18.49 -2.41 3.89
C ASN A 112 18.10 -1.80 2.55
N GLY A 113 17.91 -0.48 2.53
CA GLY A 113 17.59 0.29 1.33
C GLY A 113 16.09 0.53 1.10
N VAL A 114 15.75 1.09 -0.05
CA VAL A 114 14.37 1.26 -0.50
C VAL A 114 14.04 0.11 -1.46
N PRO A 115 12.91 -0.60 -1.29
CA PRO A 115 12.50 -1.60 -2.26
C PRO A 115 12.40 -1.01 -3.67
N PRO A 116 12.95 -1.65 -4.71
CA PRO A 116 12.94 -1.12 -6.07
C PRO A 116 11.55 -0.74 -6.59
N LEU A 117 10.51 -1.49 -6.19
CA LEU A 117 9.12 -1.17 -6.52
C LEU A 117 8.69 0.19 -5.95
N LEU A 118 9.09 0.53 -4.72
CA LEU A 118 8.78 1.83 -4.11
C LEU A 118 9.55 2.97 -4.76
N GLU A 119 10.80 2.74 -5.17
CA GLU A 119 11.58 3.75 -5.92
C GLU A 119 10.93 4.08 -7.26
N ARG A 120 10.42 3.06 -7.98
CA ARG A 120 9.75 3.23 -9.28
C ARG A 120 8.41 3.96 -9.20
N LEU A 121 7.74 3.97 -8.05
CA LEU A 121 6.53 4.79 -7.86
C LEU A 121 6.81 6.29 -8.03
N GLY A 122 8.05 6.73 -7.87
CA GLY A 122 8.47 8.12 -7.99
C GLY A 122 7.93 9.00 -6.88
N ASN A 123 7.36 10.14 -7.24
CA ASN A 123 6.68 10.99 -6.27
C ASN A 123 5.36 10.33 -5.86
N VAL A 124 5.12 10.25 -4.56
CA VAL A 124 3.89 9.71 -3.99
C VAL A 124 3.16 10.78 -3.19
N SER A 125 1.84 10.80 -3.27
CA SER A 125 0.99 11.64 -2.45
C SER A 125 -0.28 10.88 -2.06
N PHE A 126 -0.58 10.81 -0.78
CA PHE A 126 -1.77 10.18 -0.24
C PHE A 126 -2.67 11.24 0.39
N GLN A 127 -3.96 11.14 0.11
CA GLN A 127 -5.03 11.89 0.76
C GLN A 127 -6.11 10.91 1.21
N GLY A 128 -6.57 11.05 2.46
CA GLY A 128 -7.56 10.13 2.98
C GLY A 128 -7.67 10.15 4.50
N GLU A 129 -8.26 9.10 5.02
CA GLU A 129 -8.49 8.91 6.44
C GLU A 129 -7.72 7.71 6.96
N ILE A 130 -7.27 7.80 8.20
CA ILE A 130 -6.70 6.70 8.97
C ILE A 130 -7.44 6.60 10.30
N SER A 131 -7.75 5.38 10.72
CA SER A 131 -8.38 5.14 12.02
C SER A 131 -8.00 3.77 12.57
N GLY A 132 -8.00 3.63 13.89
CA GLY A 132 -7.75 2.34 14.56
C GLY A 132 -6.71 2.42 15.65
N TYR A 133 -6.33 1.25 16.13
CA TYR A 133 -5.22 1.10 17.07
C TYR A 133 -3.88 1.11 16.34
N PHE A 134 -2.78 1.48 16.99
CA PHE A 134 -1.47 1.51 16.33
C PHE A 134 -0.99 0.15 15.78
N THR A 135 -1.61 -0.95 16.24
CA THR A 135 -1.35 -2.31 15.73
C THR A 135 -2.35 -2.75 14.66
N ASP A 136 -3.49 -2.07 14.54
CA ASP A 136 -4.61 -2.38 13.66
C ASP A 136 -5.21 -1.10 13.11
N LEU A 137 -4.71 -0.66 11.95
CA LEU A 137 -5.15 0.57 11.29
C LEU A 137 -6.05 0.26 10.10
N VAL A 138 -7.06 1.08 9.89
CA VAL A 138 -7.83 1.15 8.66
C VAL A 138 -7.46 2.44 7.95
N THR A 139 -7.22 2.36 6.66
CA THR A 139 -6.93 3.51 5.81
C THR A 139 -7.84 3.50 4.60
N TYR A 140 -8.49 4.63 4.37
CA TYR A 140 -9.32 4.87 3.19
C TYR A 140 -8.84 6.12 2.48
N GLY A 141 -8.52 6.02 1.19
CA GLY A 141 -8.04 7.21 0.49
C GLY A 141 -7.54 6.94 -0.92
N GLN A 142 -6.85 7.95 -1.44
CA GLN A 142 -6.26 7.95 -2.77
C GLN A 142 -4.76 8.17 -2.68
N LEU A 143 -4.01 7.23 -3.23
CA LEU A 143 -2.58 7.33 -3.46
C LEU A 143 -2.36 7.78 -4.91
N GLN A 144 -1.70 8.91 -5.09
CA GLN A 144 -1.23 9.40 -6.38
C GLN A 144 0.27 9.07 -6.50
N THR A 145 0.68 8.57 -7.64
CA THR A 145 2.08 8.25 -7.93
C THR A 145 2.48 8.80 -9.31
N SER A 146 3.76 8.76 -9.64
CA SER A 146 4.20 9.08 -11.00
C SER A 146 3.73 8.05 -12.05
N LEU A 147 3.20 6.91 -11.62
CA LEU A 147 2.74 5.83 -12.49
C LEU A 147 1.20 5.76 -12.63
N GLY A 148 0.46 6.54 -11.86
CA GLY A 148 -0.99 6.56 -11.85
C GLY A 148 -1.57 6.68 -10.44
N ASN A 149 -2.89 6.65 -10.36
CA ASN A 149 -3.66 6.82 -9.13
C ASN A 149 -4.21 5.49 -8.63
N VAL A 150 -4.14 5.26 -7.33
CA VAL A 150 -4.65 4.06 -6.69
C VAL A 150 -5.60 4.46 -5.56
N LYS A 151 -6.83 3.96 -5.60
CA LYS A 151 -7.78 4.07 -4.49
C LYS A 151 -7.60 2.87 -3.57
N THR A 152 -7.58 3.12 -2.28
CA THR A 152 -7.35 2.10 -1.25
C THR A 152 -8.42 2.16 -0.18
N ASP A 153 -8.85 0.99 0.26
CA ASP A 153 -9.64 0.75 1.46
C ASP A 153 -9.02 -0.46 2.15
N LEU A 154 -8.03 -0.21 3.01
CA LEU A 154 -7.16 -1.24 3.54
C LEU A 154 -7.16 -1.27 5.06
N LYS A 155 -7.27 -2.45 5.63
CA LYS A 155 -6.88 -2.76 7.00
C LYS A 155 -5.42 -3.19 7.01
N LEU A 156 -4.64 -2.58 7.90
CA LEU A 156 -3.23 -2.87 8.14
C LEU A 156 -3.07 -3.39 9.57
N SER A 157 -2.47 -4.54 9.76
CA SER A 157 -2.25 -5.15 11.08
C SER A 157 -0.79 -5.50 11.29
N SER A 158 -0.28 -5.28 12.49
CA SER A 158 1.09 -5.64 12.86
C SER A 158 1.16 -6.33 14.21
N ASP A 159 1.95 -7.41 14.28
CA ASP A 159 2.32 -8.08 15.52
C ASP A 159 3.85 -8.10 15.62
N LYS A 160 4.40 -7.17 16.40
CA LYS A 160 5.85 -7.01 16.57
C LYS A 160 6.49 -8.23 17.22
N THR A 161 5.75 -8.99 18.05
CA THR A 161 6.27 -10.15 18.75
C THR A 161 6.51 -11.33 17.80
N LYS A 162 5.73 -11.41 16.73
CA LYS A 162 5.82 -12.42 15.67
C LYS A 162 6.52 -11.91 14.40
N GLY A 163 6.91 -10.63 14.35
CA GLY A 163 7.41 -10.01 13.13
C GLY A 163 6.37 -10.08 11.99
N LEU A 164 5.07 -10.10 12.33
CA LEU A 164 3.99 -10.21 11.37
C LEU A 164 3.50 -8.83 10.95
N PHE A 165 3.39 -8.62 9.65
CA PHE A 165 2.64 -7.54 9.04
C PHE A 165 1.61 -8.13 8.08
N ALA A 166 0.36 -7.72 8.20
CA ALA A 166 -0.73 -8.17 7.35
C ALA A 166 -1.52 -6.97 6.82
N TYR A 167 -2.06 -7.11 5.63
CA TYR A 167 -2.96 -6.14 5.03
C TYR A 167 -4.11 -6.86 4.32
N SER A 168 -5.27 -6.25 4.33
CA SER A 168 -6.45 -6.76 3.64
C SER A 168 -7.39 -5.63 3.24
N GLY A 169 -8.10 -5.80 2.13
CA GLY A 169 -9.11 -4.86 1.67
C GLY A 169 -9.09 -4.63 0.17
N ALA A 170 -9.70 -3.55 -0.27
CA ALA A 170 -9.90 -3.23 -1.68
C ALA A 170 -8.82 -2.29 -2.22
N VAL A 171 -8.36 -2.57 -3.43
CA VAL A 171 -7.44 -1.72 -4.20
C VAL A 171 -8.00 -1.56 -5.60
N LYS A 172 -8.15 -0.31 -6.06
CA LYS A 172 -8.65 0.01 -7.39
C LYS A 172 -7.73 1.00 -8.10
N THR A 173 -7.50 0.78 -9.37
CA THR A 173 -6.77 1.74 -10.23
C THR A 173 -7.35 1.76 -11.65
N GLU A 174 -7.07 2.85 -12.36
CA GLU A 174 -7.40 3.04 -13.76
C GLU A 174 -6.12 3.49 -14.49
N ASP A 175 -5.80 2.84 -15.61
CA ASP A 175 -4.67 3.13 -16.50
C ASP A 175 -3.31 3.31 -15.77
N PHE A 176 -3.05 2.44 -14.81
CA PHE A 176 -1.82 2.46 -14.03
C PHE A 176 -0.67 1.84 -14.83
N GLN A 177 0.49 2.49 -14.88
CA GLN A 177 1.69 2.11 -15.64
C GLN A 177 2.41 0.88 -15.04
N LEU A 178 1.77 -0.30 -15.14
CA LEU A 178 2.28 -1.53 -14.54
C LEU A 178 3.65 -1.95 -15.11
N GLY A 179 3.83 -1.78 -16.41
CA GLY A 179 5.09 -2.11 -17.07
C GLY A 179 6.28 -1.33 -16.49
N LYS A 180 6.09 -0.04 -16.23
CA LYS A 180 7.11 0.80 -15.58
C LYS A 180 7.36 0.39 -14.14
N LEU A 181 6.31 0.01 -13.39
CA LEU A 181 6.47 -0.47 -12.02
C LEU A 181 7.30 -1.76 -11.96
N LEU A 182 7.02 -2.70 -12.85
CA LEU A 182 7.68 -4.01 -12.86
C LEU A 182 8.96 -4.05 -13.69
N ASP A 183 9.32 -2.94 -14.39
CA ASP A 183 10.47 -2.85 -15.31
C ASP A 183 10.38 -3.90 -16.42
N ASN A 184 9.19 -4.00 -17.02
CA ASN A 184 8.88 -4.94 -18.07
C ASN A 184 8.26 -4.23 -19.27
N GLU A 185 8.97 -4.19 -20.38
CA GLU A 185 8.56 -3.49 -21.62
C GLU A 185 7.39 -4.17 -22.35
N GLU A 186 7.11 -5.44 -22.07
CA GLU A 186 5.97 -6.15 -22.65
C GLU A 186 4.66 -5.78 -21.96
N LEU A 187 4.72 -5.31 -20.70
CA LEU A 187 3.57 -4.84 -19.95
C LEU A 187 3.36 -3.34 -20.18
N GLY A 188 2.11 -2.93 -20.32
CA GLY A 188 1.70 -1.53 -20.40
C GLY A 188 0.87 -1.11 -19.20
N GLU A 189 -0.29 -0.56 -19.48
CA GLU A 189 -1.25 -0.09 -18.49
C GLU A 189 -2.12 -1.22 -17.95
N ILE A 190 -2.61 -1.02 -16.72
CA ILE A 190 -3.57 -1.92 -16.09
C ILE A 190 -4.70 -1.14 -15.42
N THR A 191 -5.92 -1.62 -15.57
CA THR A 191 -7.12 -1.15 -14.86
C THR A 191 -7.71 -2.32 -14.08
N PHE A 192 -7.84 -2.18 -12.77
CA PHE A 192 -8.38 -3.26 -11.94
C PHE A 192 -9.18 -2.77 -10.73
N ASN A 193 -10.00 -3.70 -10.20
CA ASN A 193 -10.63 -3.61 -8.88
C ASN A 193 -10.47 -4.97 -8.20
N LEU A 194 -9.58 -5.02 -7.20
CA LEU A 194 -9.18 -6.25 -6.54
C LEU A 194 -9.33 -6.15 -5.03
N ASP A 195 -9.83 -7.20 -4.42
CA ASP A 195 -9.63 -7.49 -3.00
C ASP A 195 -8.26 -8.16 -2.84
N VAL A 196 -7.47 -7.63 -1.93
CA VAL A 196 -6.12 -8.10 -1.63
C VAL A 196 -6.04 -8.57 -0.19
N HIS A 197 -5.38 -9.69 0.05
CA HIS A 197 -5.11 -10.20 1.38
C HIS A 197 -3.68 -10.69 1.44
N GLY A 198 -2.83 -9.93 2.12
CA GLY A 198 -1.42 -10.23 2.17
C GLY A 198 -0.91 -10.31 3.60
N ARG A 199 0.11 -11.15 3.78
CA ARG A 199 0.84 -11.25 5.05
C ARG A 199 2.33 -11.43 4.77
N HIS A 200 3.11 -10.74 5.56
CA HIS A 200 4.55 -10.89 5.62
C HIS A 200 4.93 -11.30 7.03
N ILE A 201 5.65 -12.40 7.15
CA ILE A 201 6.27 -12.85 8.40
C ILE A 201 7.78 -12.72 8.19
N ALA A 202 8.50 -12.19 9.17
CA ALA A 202 9.95 -12.09 9.12
C ALA A 202 10.55 -13.44 8.65
N ASP A 203 11.52 -13.39 7.76
CA ASP A 203 12.21 -14.55 7.14
C ASP A 203 11.36 -15.44 6.20
N HIS A 204 10.10 -15.04 5.89
CA HIS A 204 9.27 -15.72 4.91
C HIS A 204 8.98 -14.81 3.71
N LEU A 205 8.96 -15.40 2.50
CA LEU A 205 8.55 -14.67 1.33
C LEU A 205 7.06 -14.31 1.41
N PRO A 206 6.68 -13.09 1.01
CA PRO A 206 5.30 -12.64 1.10
C PRO A 206 4.39 -13.50 0.22
N ALA A 207 3.18 -13.73 0.74
CA ALA A 207 2.09 -14.34 0.00
C ALA A 207 0.94 -13.34 -0.07
N VAL A 208 0.28 -13.26 -1.23
CA VAL A 208 -0.82 -12.34 -1.49
C VAL A 208 -1.97 -13.12 -2.13
N GLU A 209 -3.10 -13.14 -1.48
CA GLU A 209 -4.36 -13.58 -2.07
C GLU A 209 -4.96 -12.41 -2.85
N LEU A 210 -5.39 -12.67 -4.07
CA LEU A 210 -5.95 -11.69 -4.99
C LEU A 210 -7.29 -12.20 -5.50
N LYS A 211 -8.32 -11.37 -5.42
CA LYS A 211 -9.64 -11.70 -5.94
C LYS A 211 -10.29 -10.48 -6.57
N GLY A 212 -10.83 -10.63 -7.77
CA GLY A 212 -11.60 -9.57 -8.40
C GLY A 212 -11.42 -9.52 -9.91
N LEU A 213 -11.55 -8.30 -10.45
CA LEU A 213 -11.58 -8.02 -11.88
C LEU A 213 -10.40 -7.15 -12.29
N ILE A 214 -9.66 -7.60 -13.28
CA ILE A 214 -8.81 -6.77 -14.12
C ILE A 214 -9.66 -6.41 -15.34
N ALA A 215 -10.10 -5.15 -15.39
CA ALA A 215 -10.93 -4.67 -16.49
C ALA A 215 -10.15 -4.63 -17.80
N SER A 216 -8.88 -4.23 -17.74
CA SER A 216 -7.95 -4.28 -18.87
C SER A 216 -6.50 -4.38 -18.41
N ILE A 217 -5.68 -5.03 -19.22
CA ILE A 217 -4.22 -5.07 -19.09
C ILE A 217 -3.56 -5.09 -20.47
N ASP A 218 -2.61 -4.19 -20.68
CA ASP A 218 -1.81 -4.19 -21.92
C ASP A 218 -0.64 -5.16 -21.75
N TYR A 219 -0.55 -6.16 -22.63
CA TYR A 219 0.56 -7.11 -22.71
C TYR A 219 0.92 -7.42 -24.17
N SER A 220 2.20 -7.36 -24.49
CA SER A 220 2.73 -7.66 -25.83
C SER A 220 1.97 -6.94 -26.97
N ARG A 221 1.63 -5.66 -26.80
CA ARG A 221 0.89 -4.78 -27.74
C ARG A 221 -0.58 -5.15 -27.95
N TYR A 222 -1.16 -5.99 -27.08
CA TYR A 222 -2.58 -6.28 -27.08
C TYR A 222 -3.19 -5.86 -25.74
N ARG A 223 -4.41 -5.30 -25.79
CA ARG A 223 -5.18 -4.97 -24.58
C ARG A 223 -6.14 -6.10 -24.29
N TYR A 224 -5.78 -6.92 -23.32
CA TYR A 224 -6.67 -7.96 -22.78
C TYR A 224 -7.73 -7.31 -21.89
N GLU A 225 -8.96 -7.80 -21.99
CA GLU A 225 -10.10 -7.27 -21.25
C GLU A 225 -10.79 -8.36 -20.42
N ASN A 226 -11.49 -7.93 -19.35
CA ASN A 226 -12.36 -8.77 -18.54
C ASN A 226 -11.68 -10.03 -17.99
N ILE A 227 -10.57 -9.85 -17.26
CA ILE A 227 -9.89 -10.95 -16.60
C ILE A 227 -10.35 -11.01 -15.15
N THR A 228 -11.00 -12.09 -14.73
CA THR A 228 -11.27 -12.37 -13.33
C THR A 228 -10.20 -13.30 -12.77
N LEU A 229 -9.81 -13.03 -11.52
CA LEU A 229 -8.85 -13.88 -10.80
C LEU A 229 -9.33 -14.13 -9.36
N ASP A 230 -9.00 -15.32 -8.85
CA ASP A 230 -9.24 -15.73 -7.47
C ASP A 230 -8.17 -16.76 -7.10
N GLY A 231 -7.13 -16.32 -6.39
CA GLY A 231 -6.01 -17.19 -6.02
C GLY A 231 -4.91 -16.50 -5.23
N GLU A 232 -3.88 -17.26 -4.92
CA GLU A 232 -2.71 -16.86 -4.16
C GLU A 232 -1.49 -16.69 -5.08
N TYR A 233 -0.83 -15.55 -4.97
CA TYR A 233 0.50 -15.33 -5.55
C TYR A 233 1.55 -15.50 -4.46
N LYS A 234 2.53 -16.38 -4.69
CA LYS A 234 3.62 -16.65 -3.77
C LYS A 234 4.87 -17.09 -4.51
N GLN A 235 6.02 -16.48 -4.19
CA GLN A 235 7.33 -16.90 -4.72
C GLN A 235 7.40 -16.95 -6.25
N GLY A 236 6.73 -16.03 -6.94
CA GLY A 236 6.68 -15.99 -8.41
C GLY A 236 5.75 -17.04 -9.03
N GLY A 237 4.99 -17.76 -8.21
CA GLY A 237 3.93 -18.66 -8.64
C GLY A 237 2.55 -18.12 -8.32
N PHE A 238 1.57 -18.51 -9.11
CA PHE A 238 0.16 -18.25 -8.87
C PHE A 238 -0.58 -19.59 -8.78
N ASN A 239 -1.38 -19.75 -7.74
CA ASN A 239 -2.28 -20.87 -7.55
C ASN A 239 -3.71 -20.36 -7.45
N GLY A 240 -4.58 -20.81 -8.33
CA GLY A 240 -5.97 -20.35 -8.30
C GLY A 240 -6.67 -20.44 -9.67
N LYS A 241 -7.65 -19.57 -9.82
CA LYS A 241 -8.51 -19.48 -11.00
C LYS A 241 -8.27 -18.16 -11.72
N ILE A 242 -8.16 -18.25 -13.04
CA ILE A 242 -8.10 -17.09 -13.94
C ILE A 242 -9.10 -17.34 -15.05
N ALA A 243 -9.98 -16.38 -15.31
CA ALA A 243 -10.88 -16.44 -16.46
C ALA A 243 -10.71 -15.16 -17.28
N LEU A 244 -10.44 -15.33 -18.54
CA LEU A 244 -10.41 -14.29 -19.57
C LEU A 244 -11.72 -14.37 -20.37
N ASP A 245 -12.42 -13.25 -20.49
CA ASP A 245 -13.60 -13.10 -21.35
C ASP A 245 -13.42 -11.90 -22.27
N ASP A 246 -12.51 -12.07 -23.21
CA ASP A 246 -12.08 -11.08 -24.20
C ASP A 246 -12.84 -11.27 -25.53
N PRO A 247 -13.09 -10.23 -26.33
CA PRO A 247 -13.71 -10.37 -27.66
C PRO A 247 -13.04 -11.40 -28.57
N ASN A 248 -11.71 -11.59 -28.43
CA ASN A 248 -10.91 -12.53 -29.23
C ASN A 248 -10.58 -13.83 -28.52
N GLY A 249 -11.02 -14.01 -27.25
CA GLY A 249 -10.75 -15.26 -26.54
C GLY A 249 -11.50 -15.42 -25.22
N SER A 250 -11.99 -16.62 -24.98
CA SER A 250 -12.58 -17.04 -23.71
C SER A 250 -11.80 -18.23 -23.18
N ILE A 251 -11.09 -18.03 -22.08
CA ILE A 251 -10.19 -19.02 -21.48
C ILE A 251 -10.45 -19.08 -19.99
N TYR A 252 -10.59 -20.28 -19.44
CA TYR A 252 -10.61 -20.51 -18.00
C TYR A 252 -9.43 -21.40 -17.62
N LEU A 253 -8.68 -20.96 -16.63
CA LEU A 253 -7.56 -21.70 -16.03
C LEU A 253 -7.83 -21.95 -14.55
N ASN A 254 -7.49 -23.15 -14.06
CA ASN A 254 -7.56 -23.48 -12.65
C ASN A 254 -6.39 -24.40 -12.29
N GLY A 255 -5.51 -23.95 -11.41
CA GLY A 255 -4.33 -24.72 -10.96
C GLY A 255 -3.14 -23.85 -10.63
N ASP A 256 -1.94 -24.38 -10.84
CA ASP A 256 -0.68 -23.78 -10.43
C ASP A 256 0.16 -23.38 -11.66
N VAL A 257 0.70 -22.15 -11.61
CA VAL A 257 1.67 -21.64 -12.57
C VAL A 257 2.84 -21.04 -11.79
N ASN A 258 4.06 -21.46 -12.05
CA ASN A 258 5.25 -20.86 -11.47
C ASN A 258 6.29 -20.56 -12.56
N VAL A 259 6.57 -19.25 -12.74
CA VAL A 259 7.49 -18.75 -13.78
C VAL A 259 8.82 -18.23 -13.20
N ALA A 260 8.97 -18.19 -11.87
CA ALA A 260 10.20 -17.71 -11.22
C ALA A 260 11.29 -18.80 -11.10
N SER A 261 10.95 -20.05 -11.30
CA SER A 261 11.93 -21.13 -11.31
C SER A 261 12.72 -21.15 -12.61
N LYS A 262 13.96 -21.69 -12.59
CA LYS A 262 14.78 -21.86 -13.81
C LYS A 262 14.04 -22.58 -14.95
N VAL A 263 13.12 -23.48 -14.58
CA VAL A 263 12.22 -24.17 -15.50
C VAL A 263 10.80 -23.82 -15.05
N PRO A 264 10.02 -23.05 -15.85
CA PRO A 264 8.63 -22.78 -15.54
C PRO A 264 7.83 -24.06 -15.36
N THR A 265 6.98 -24.11 -14.35
CA THR A 265 6.11 -25.26 -14.08
C THR A 265 4.65 -24.83 -14.25
N PHE A 266 3.87 -25.70 -14.91
CA PHE A 266 2.47 -25.50 -15.21
C PHE A 266 1.71 -26.76 -14.83
N ASN A 267 0.75 -26.65 -13.93
CA ASN A 267 -0.13 -27.73 -13.54
C ASN A 267 -1.55 -27.17 -13.38
N PHE A 268 -2.27 -27.07 -14.50
CA PHE A 268 -3.59 -26.47 -14.51
C PHE A 268 -4.55 -27.18 -15.47
N LEU A 269 -5.83 -27.10 -15.14
CA LEU A 269 -6.92 -27.39 -16.07
C LEU A 269 -7.20 -26.13 -16.87
N ALA A 270 -7.18 -26.27 -18.21
CA ALA A 270 -7.58 -25.19 -19.12
C ALA A 270 -8.88 -25.56 -19.82
N VAL A 271 -9.83 -24.66 -19.85
CA VAL A 271 -11.01 -24.73 -20.72
C VAL A 271 -10.94 -23.56 -21.69
N VAL A 272 -10.87 -23.89 -22.97
CA VAL A 272 -10.76 -22.90 -24.05
C VAL A 272 -12.03 -23.02 -24.90
N ASN A 273 -12.89 -21.99 -24.84
CA ASN A 273 -14.14 -21.98 -25.59
C ASN A 273 -13.96 -21.38 -26.99
N LYS A 274 -13.20 -20.27 -27.05
CA LYS A 274 -12.90 -19.56 -28.29
C LYS A 274 -11.57 -18.86 -28.12
N VAL A 275 -10.67 -18.99 -29.08
CA VAL A 275 -9.41 -18.24 -29.09
C VAL A 275 -9.04 -17.91 -30.53
N ARG A 276 -8.72 -16.65 -30.75
CA ARG A 276 -8.10 -16.16 -31.99
C ARG A 276 -6.64 -15.78 -31.64
N PRO A 277 -5.70 -16.72 -31.74
CA PRO A 277 -4.35 -16.53 -31.25
C PRO A 277 -3.60 -15.37 -31.92
N HIS A 278 -3.87 -15.13 -33.20
CA HIS A 278 -3.29 -14.03 -33.95
C HIS A 278 -3.82 -12.67 -33.45
N ASP A 279 -5.16 -12.56 -33.31
CA ASP A 279 -5.80 -11.32 -32.82
C ASP A 279 -5.44 -11.01 -31.36
N LEU A 280 -5.19 -12.02 -30.54
CA LEU A 280 -4.65 -11.89 -29.18
C LEU A 280 -3.13 -11.64 -29.13
N ASN A 281 -2.48 -11.50 -30.26
CA ASN A 281 -1.03 -11.33 -30.40
C ASN A 281 -0.18 -12.45 -29.76
N LEU A 282 -0.75 -13.65 -29.61
CA LEU A 282 -0.06 -14.83 -29.07
C LEU A 282 0.81 -15.53 -30.10
N THR A 283 0.61 -15.29 -31.40
CA THR A 283 1.40 -15.85 -32.50
C THR A 283 1.40 -14.93 -33.71
N THR A 284 2.51 -14.92 -34.42
CA THR A 284 2.65 -14.20 -35.69
C THR A 284 2.60 -15.17 -36.91
N LYS A 285 2.57 -16.50 -36.67
CA LYS A 285 2.80 -17.48 -37.72
C LYS A 285 1.55 -17.86 -38.52
N TYR A 286 0.37 -17.75 -37.90
CA TYR A 286 -0.89 -18.21 -38.54
C TYR A 286 -1.95 -17.12 -38.31
N PRO A 287 -2.33 -16.38 -39.35
CA PRO A 287 -3.50 -15.51 -39.27
C PRO A 287 -4.75 -16.36 -39.02
N ASP A 288 -5.62 -15.89 -38.17
CA ASP A 288 -6.88 -16.57 -37.88
C ASP A 288 -7.70 -16.68 -39.16
N ARG A 289 -8.07 -17.88 -39.53
CA ARG A 289 -9.02 -18.06 -40.62
C ARG A 289 -10.40 -17.71 -40.06
N SER A 290 -10.99 -16.66 -40.61
CA SER A 290 -12.42 -16.39 -40.42
C SER A 290 -13.19 -17.50 -41.11
N GLU A 291 -13.80 -18.40 -40.38
CA GLU A 291 -14.94 -19.16 -40.85
C GLU A 291 -16.22 -18.42 -40.58
#